data_3bc0575e81ba797516d1a576bc35c1a0
#
_entry.id   3bc0575e81ba797516d1a576bc35c1a0
#
_cell.length_a   1.000
_cell.length_b   1.000
_cell.length_c   1.000
_cell.angle_alpha   90.00
_cell.angle_beta   90.00
_cell.angle_gamma   90.00
#
_symmetry.space_group_name_H-M   'P 1'
#
loop_
_entity.id
_entity.type
_entity.pdbx_description
1 polymer ?
#
loop_
_entity_poly.entity_id
_entity_poly.type
_entity_poly.pdbx_seq_one_letter_code
_entity_poly.pdbx_strand_id
1 'polypeptide(L)'
;MLGTRSAGKDTYYLPGGTREPGESDVETLVREIREELTVEIDAASAAHVGTFEAQAHGHSSGVTVRMTCYTASFTGELAAASEIEELAWLTTADADRISPVDRIIFAHLHENGLLA
;
A
#
# COMPACT_ATOMS: atom_id res chain seq x y z
N MET A 1 0.44 -9.85 -2.11
CA MET A 1 0.64 -8.42 -1.81
C MET A 1 0.63 -8.21 -0.29
N LEU A 2 1.53 -7.43 0.23
CA LEU A 2 1.54 -7.10 1.65
C LEU A 2 0.48 -6.04 1.96
N GLY A 3 -0.37 -6.33 2.94
CA GLY A 3 -1.36 -5.38 3.44
C GLY A 3 -1.09 -5.03 4.90
N THR A 4 -1.53 -3.85 5.31
CA THR A 4 -1.42 -3.36 6.68
C THR A 4 -2.79 -3.01 7.24
N ARG A 5 -2.99 -3.27 8.53
CA ARG A 5 -4.19 -2.89 9.26
C ARG A 5 -3.79 -2.04 10.46
N SER A 6 -4.38 -0.86 10.53
CA SER A 6 -4.14 0.04 11.66
C SER A 6 -4.94 -0.38 12.89
N ALA A 7 -4.44 -0.01 14.07
CA ALA A 7 -5.12 -0.27 15.33
C ALA A 7 -6.55 0.28 15.34
N GLY A 8 -7.51 -0.54 15.74
CA GLY A 8 -8.92 -0.17 15.78
C GLY A 8 -9.65 -0.20 14.44
N LYS A 9 -8.99 -0.59 13.37
CA LYS A 9 -9.59 -0.73 12.04
C LYS A 9 -9.76 -2.20 11.68
N ASP A 10 -10.67 -2.48 10.75
CA ASP A 10 -10.96 -3.82 10.24
C ASP A 10 -10.56 -4.02 8.77
N THR A 11 -10.14 -2.96 8.12
CA THR A 11 -9.80 -2.93 6.70
C THR A 11 -8.28 -2.90 6.52
N TYR A 12 -7.78 -3.69 5.56
CA TYR A 12 -6.38 -3.69 5.17
C TYR A 12 -6.15 -2.71 4.03
N TYR A 13 -4.97 -2.12 4.01
CA TYR A 13 -4.51 -1.15 3.01
C TYR A 13 -3.13 -1.54 2.52
N LEU A 14 -2.79 -1.12 1.30
CA LEU A 14 -1.40 -1.13 0.86
C LEU A 14 -0.57 -0.21 1.76
N PRO A 15 0.64 -0.64 2.16
CA PRO A 15 1.51 0.23 2.93
C PRO A 15 1.95 1.44 2.09
N GLY A 16 2.13 2.57 2.75
CA GLY A 16 2.54 3.81 2.13
C GLY A 16 1.90 5.00 2.82
N GLY A 17 1.99 6.16 2.22
CA GLY A 17 1.44 7.37 2.79
C GLY A 17 1.46 8.55 1.83
N THR A 18 1.28 9.74 2.39
CA THR A 18 1.20 10.98 1.64
C THR A 18 2.58 11.58 1.43
N ARG A 19 2.84 12.03 0.20
CA ARG A 19 4.09 12.69 -0.16
C ARG A 19 4.22 14.04 0.57
N GLU A 20 5.37 14.26 1.19
CA GLU A 20 5.70 15.55 1.79
C GLU A 20 6.27 16.50 0.74
N PRO A 21 6.21 17.83 0.97
CA PRO A 21 6.80 18.79 0.05
C PRO A 21 8.27 18.48 -0.24
N GLY A 22 8.63 18.46 -1.52
CA GLY A 22 10.00 18.19 -1.95
C GLY A 22 10.35 16.70 -2.08
N GLU A 23 9.50 15.80 -1.66
CA GLU A 23 9.73 14.36 -1.84
C GLU A 23 9.30 13.89 -3.23
N SER A 24 10.05 12.93 -3.81
CA SER A 24 9.58 12.15 -4.93
C SER A 24 8.67 11.02 -4.42
N ASP A 25 7.96 10.34 -5.33
CA ASP A 25 7.14 9.19 -4.97
C ASP A 25 7.96 8.08 -4.31
N VAL A 26 9.15 7.80 -4.84
CA VAL A 26 10.03 6.77 -4.28
C VAL A 26 10.57 7.16 -2.92
N GLU A 27 10.93 8.43 -2.71
CA GLU A 27 11.37 8.93 -1.40
C GLU A 27 10.26 8.80 -0.36
N THR A 28 9.02 9.09 -0.73
CA THR A 28 7.85 8.89 0.14
C THR A 28 7.70 7.42 0.50
N LEU A 29 7.82 6.54 -0.48
CA LEU A 29 7.71 5.10 -0.27
C LEU A 29 8.78 4.60 0.72
N VAL A 30 10.03 4.99 0.51
CA VAL A 30 11.15 4.62 1.41
C VAL A 30 10.87 5.05 2.85
N ARG A 31 10.45 6.30 3.04
CA ARG A 31 10.17 6.86 4.36
C ARG A 31 8.99 6.17 5.05
N GLU A 32 7.87 6.07 4.36
CA GLU A 32 6.65 5.49 4.93
C GLU A 32 6.81 4.00 5.25
N ILE A 33 7.47 3.24 4.39
CA ILE A 33 7.71 1.82 4.62
C ILE A 33 8.65 1.62 5.82
N ARG A 34 9.66 2.47 5.98
CA ARG A 34 10.53 2.43 7.16
C ARG A 34 9.73 2.68 8.44
N GLU A 35 8.85 3.67 8.43
CA GLU A 35 8.03 4.02 9.58
C GLU A 35 7.01 2.93 9.94
N GLU A 36 6.36 2.34 8.94
CA GLU A 36 5.27 1.39 9.16
C GLU A 36 5.73 -0.06 9.32
N LEU A 37 6.78 -0.46 8.61
CA LEU A 37 7.18 -1.86 8.47
C LEU A 37 8.60 -2.15 8.96
N THR A 38 9.36 -1.14 9.35
CA THR A 38 10.74 -1.25 9.86
C THR A 38 11.76 -1.86 8.89
N VAL A 39 11.49 -1.81 7.60
CA VAL A 39 12.40 -2.31 6.57
C VAL A 39 12.86 -1.19 5.64
N GLU A 40 13.96 -1.44 4.90
CA GLU A 40 14.50 -0.50 3.93
C GLU A 40 14.16 -0.94 2.51
N ILE A 41 13.47 -0.08 1.79
CA ILE A 41 13.21 -0.27 0.36
C ILE A 41 14.51 -0.02 -0.41
N ASP A 42 14.81 -0.90 -1.34
CA ASP A 42 15.83 -0.65 -2.36
C ASP A 42 15.23 0.28 -3.41
N ALA A 43 15.55 1.56 -3.34
CA ALA A 43 15.00 2.57 -4.23
C ALA A 43 15.28 2.28 -5.72
N ALA A 44 16.43 1.68 -6.02
CA ALA A 44 16.80 1.33 -7.39
C ALA A 44 15.92 0.20 -7.97
N SER A 45 15.28 -0.60 -7.11
CA SER A 45 14.39 -1.67 -7.54
C SER A 45 12.95 -1.21 -7.78
N ALA A 46 12.59 0.01 -7.36
CA ALA A 46 11.23 0.50 -7.46
C ALA A 46 10.77 0.61 -8.91
N ALA A 47 9.67 -0.06 -9.23
CA ALA A 47 9.09 -0.08 -10.58
C ALA A 47 7.63 0.37 -10.52
N HIS A 48 7.28 1.39 -11.32
CA HIS A 48 5.94 1.94 -11.37
C HIS A 48 4.93 0.91 -11.90
N VAL A 49 3.88 0.65 -11.14
CA VAL A 49 2.78 -0.22 -11.54
C VAL A 49 1.67 0.56 -12.21
N GLY A 50 1.26 1.67 -11.62
CA GLY A 50 0.19 2.52 -12.14
C GLY A 50 -0.29 3.51 -11.11
N THR A 51 -1.21 4.38 -11.54
CA THR A 51 -1.92 5.32 -10.67
C THR A 51 -3.40 4.97 -10.72
N PHE A 52 -4.03 4.85 -9.56
CA PHE A 52 -5.40 4.37 -9.41
C PHE A 52 -6.20 5.35 -8.57
N GLU A 53 -7.48 5.49 -8.91
CA GLU A 53 -8.40 6.37 -8.16
C GLU A 53 -9.67 5.61 -7.79
N ALA A 54 -10.17 5.90 -6.59
CA ALA A 54 -11.47 5.39 -6.12
C ALA A 54 -12.00 6.30 -5.02
N GLN A 55 -13.25 6.11 -4.62
CA GLN A 55 -13.78 6.81 -3.46
C GLN A 55 -12.98 6.45 -2.22
N ALA A 56 -12.60 7.46 -1.44
CA ALA A 56 -11.85 7.25 -0.21
C ALA A 56 -12.69 6.48 0.81
N HIS A 57 -12.12 5.38 1.35
CA HIS A 57 -12.79 4.54 2.33
C HIS A 57 -13.10 5.31 3.62
N GLY A 58 -14.33 5.24 4.08
CA GLY A 58 -14.76 5.91 5.32
C GLY A 58 -14.98 7.41 5.20
N HIS A 59 -14.86 7.98 4.00
CA HIS A 59 -15.14 9.40 3.75
C HIS A 59 -16.50 9.58 3.06
N SER A 60 -17.01 10.81 3.06
CA SER A 60 -18.26 11.13 2.41
C SER A 60 -18.14 11.01 0.88
N SER A 61 -19.30 10.87 0.22
CA SER A 61 -19.37 10.77 -1.23
C SER A 61 -18.71 11.99 -1.90
N GLY A 62 -17.96 11.74 -2.96
CA GLY A 62 -17.24 12.78 -3.69
C GLY A 62 -15.79 12.97 -3.26
N VAL A 63 -15.38 12.38 -2.13
CA VAL A 63 -13.97 12.35 -1.73
C VAL A 63 -13.31 11.15 -2.39
N THR A 64 -12.27 11.40 -3.20
CA THR A 64 -11.53 10.33 -3.88
C THR A 64 -10.11 10.23 -3.34
N VAL A 65 -9.55 9.03 -3.40
CA VAL A 65 -8.13 8.78 -3.16
C VAL A 65 -7.46 8.45 -4.49
N ARG A 66 -6.30 9.03 -4.71
CA ARG A 66 -5.44 8.74 -5.86
C ARG A 66 -4.16 8.12 -5.35
N MET A 67 -3.87 6.89 -5.80
CA MET A 67 -2.73 6.14 -5.32
C MET A 67 -1.79 5.80 -6.48
N THR A 68 -0.53 6.22 -6.36
CA THR A 68 0.54 5.82 -7.26
C THR A 68 1.27 4.64 -6.64
N CYS A 69 1.29 3.52 -7.35
CA CYS A 69 1.71 2.23 -6.83
C CYS A 69 3.01 1.77 -7.48
N TYR A 70 3.89 1.17 -6.67
CA TYR A 70 5.19 0.63 -7.09
C TYR A 70 5.37 -0.78 -6.56
N THR A 71 6.14 -1.59 -7.29
CA THR A 71 6.77 -2.79 -6.72
C THR A 71 8.20 -2.44 -6.35
N ALA A 72 8.74 -3.06 -5.31
CA ALA A 72 10.12 -2.83 -4.87
C ALA A 72 10.62 -4.00 -4.04
N SER A 73 11.94 -4.18 -4.03
CA SER A 73 12.62 -5.08 -3.11
C SER A 73 12.91 -4.35 -1.80
N PHE A 74 13.07 -5.10 -0.73
CA PHE A 74 13.41 -4.54 0.57
C PHE A 74 14.42 -5.43 1.31
N THR A 75 15.07 -4.86 2.32
CA THR A 75 15.96 -5.57 3.24
C THR A 75 15.51 -5.33 4.66
N GLY A 76 15.76 -6.29 5.53
CA GLY A 76 15.34 -6.23 6.91
C GLY A 76 14.19 -7.16 7.20
N GLU A 77 13.75 -7.19 8.45
CA GLU A 77 12.67 -8.05 8.92
C GLU A 77 11.39 -7.22 9.09
N LEU A 78 10.33 -7.66 8.42
CA LEU A 78 9.03 -7.00 8.48
C LEU A 78 8.46 -7.05 9.90
N ALA A 79 8.10 -5.88 10.43
CA ALA A 79 7.46 -5.75 11.73
C ALA A 79 6.48 -4.57 11.69
N ALA A 80 5.31 -4.76 12.30
CA ALA A 80 4.34 -3.68 12.42
C ALA A 80 4.86 -2.61 13.39
N ALA A 81 4.78 -1.35 12.98
CA ALA A 81 5.24 -0.20 13.76
C ALA A 81 4.29 0.99 13.55
N SER A 82 4.50 2.05 14.34
CA SER A 82 3.64 3.23 14.31
C SER A 82 2.18 2.84 14.58
N GLU A 83 1.22 3.30 13.80
CA GLU A 83 -0.20 2.96 13.95
C GLU A 83 -0.57 1.57 13.41
N ILE A 84 0.36 0.85 12.81
CA ILE A 84 0.09 -0.47 12.21
C ILE A 84 0.04 -1.54 13.30
N GLU A 85 -1.09 -2.25 13.37
CA GLU A 85 -1.30 -3.33 14.33
C GLU A 85 -0.98 -4.70 13.75
N GLU A 86 -1.27 -4.91 12.46
CA GLU A 86 -1.14 -6.22 11.82
C GLU A 86 -0.65 -6.12 10.39
N LEU A 87 0.17 -7.08 9.99
CA LEU A 87 0.63 -7.28 8.60
C LEU A 87 0.05 -8.60 8.08
N ALA A 88 -0.33 -8.64 6.82
CA ALA A 88 -0.80 -9.86 6.18
C ALA A 88 -0.40 -9.91 4.72
N TRP A 89 -0.07 -11.10 4.22
CA TRP A 89 0.11 -11.34 2.80
C TRP A 89 -1.25 -11.66 2.20
N LEU A 90 -1.72 -10.82 1.26
CA LEU A 90 -3.06 -10.87 0.72
C LEU A 90 -3.06 -11.34 -0.73
N THR A 91 -4.13 -12.03 -1.12
CA THR A 91 -4.41 -12.46 -2.49
C THR A 91 -5.79 -11.95 -2.91
N THR A 92 -6.21 -12.24 -4.13
CA THR A 92 -7.54 -11.86 -4.61
C THR A 92 -8.68 -12.43 -3.77
N ALA A 93 -8.45 -13.52 -3.03
CA ALA A 93 -9.42 -14.08 -2.09
C ALA A 93 -9.73 -13.15 -0.91
N ASP A 94 -8.88 -12.16 -0.65
CA ASP A 94 -9.02 -11.21 0.45
C ASP A 94 -9.66 -9.88 0.03
N ALA A 95 -10.24 -9.81 -1.17
CA ALA A 95 -10.76 -8.55 -1.74
C ALA A 95 -11.81 -7.86 -0.87
N ASP A 96 -12.56 -8.59 -0.07
CA ASP A 96 -13.56 -8.04 0.86
C ASP A 96 -12.95 -7.43 2.13
N ARG A 97 -11.64 -7.62 2.35
CA ARG A 97 -10.90 -7.14 3.52
C ARG A 97 -10.09 -5.89 3.25
N ILE A 98 -10.13 -5.36 2.04
CA ILE A 98 -9.31 -4.25 1.58
C ILE A 98 -10.14 -3.06 1.13
N SER A 99 -9.49 -1.88 1.04
CA SER A 99 -10.15 -0.65 0.62
C SER A 99 -10.56 -0.66 -0.86
N PRO A 100 -11.51 0.21 -1.29
CA PRO A 100 -11.95 0.26 -2.68
C PRO A 100 -10.82 0.46 -3.70
N VAL A 101 -9.88 1.38 -3.44
CA VAL A 101 -8.75 1.61 -4.37
C VAL A 101 -7.84 0.40 -4.44
N ASP A 102 -7.63 -0.29 -3.32
CA ASP A 102 -6.79 -1.47 -3.26
C ASP A 102 -7.39 -2.65 -4.02
N ARG A 103 -8.73 -2.74 -4.10
CA ARG A 103 -9.41 -3.74 -4.93
C ARG A 103 -9.12 -3.53 -6.42
N ILE A 104 -9.06 -2.28 -6.86
CA ILE A 104 -8.70 -1.94 -8.23
C ILE A 104 -7.26 -2.37 -8.52
N ILE A 105 -6.35 -2.09 -7.58
CA ILE A 105 -4.95 -2.47 -7.69
C ILE A 105 -4.80 -4.00 -7.70
N PHE A 106 -5.53 -4.71 -6.85
CA PHE A 106 -5.54 -6.18 -6.82
C PHE A 106 -5.95 -6.76 -8.16
N ALA A 107 -7.02 -6.25 -8.77
CA ALA A 107 -7.47 -6.71 -10.07
C ALA A 107 -6.40 -6.48 -11.15
N HIS A 108 -5.76 -5.31 -11.14
CA HIS A 108 -4.69 -5.00 -12.08
C HIS A 108 -3.49 -5.94 -11.93
N LEU A 109 -3.06 -6.19 -10.68
CA LEU A 109 -1.94 -7.08 -10.41
C LEU A 109 -2.27 -8.52 -10.81
N HIS A 110 -3.49 -8.97 -10.55
CA HIS A 110 -3.94 -10.31 -10.93
C HIS A 110 -3.96 -10.49 -12.44
N GLU A 111 -4.50 -9.53 -13.19
CA GLU A 111 -4.55 -9.53 -14.65
C GLU A 111 -3.15 -9.58 -15.28
N ASN A 112 -2.17 -9.02 -14.62
CA ASN A 112 -0.78 -8.99 -15.09
C ASN A 112 0.08 -10.12 -14.52
N GLY A 113 -0.52 -11.10 -13.84
CA GLY A 113 0.20 -12.24 -13.29
C GLY A 113 1.08 -11.97 -12.09
N LEU A 114 0.91 -10.82 -11.44
CA LEU A 114 1.72 -10.38 -10.29
C LEU A 114 1.08 -10.72 -8.94
N LEU A 115 -0.16 -11.19 -8.94
CA LEU A 115 -0.90 -11.53 -7.73
C LEU A 115 -1.75 -12.78 -7.97
N ALA A 116 -1.72 -13.68 -7.01
CA ALA A 116 -2.54 -14.89 -7.04
C ALA A 116 -4.02 -14.60 -6.74
#